data_f316b1b4769ca2023838edae07d33b52
#
_entry.id   f316b1b4769ca2023838edae07d33b52
#
_cell.length_a   1.000
_cell.length_b   1.000
_cell.length_c   1.000
_cell.angle_alpha   90.00
_cell.angle_beta   90.00
_cell.angle_gamma   90.00
#
_symmetry.space_group_name_H-M   'P 1'
#
loop_
_entity.id
_entity.type
_entity.pdbx_description
1 polymer ?
#
loop_
_entity_poly.entity_id
_entity_poly.type
_entity_poly.pdbx_seq_one_letter_code
_entity_poly.pdbx_strand_id
1 'polypeptide(L)'
;MRMSVQKVKLGLVGLGNIGRTHIHNIQSMEQIELVGVCDTVQERADRFAAECSTKAYYSHLELLEQSGLEAVIIAVPHYSHPAIAKDAFEREIHVLCEKPLAVHVNDAKLTIDAYAEAKKKFPDLVFGMMFQERTLPYYKKIKEVVGSGELGQLTRATWINT
;
A
#
# COMPACT_ATOMS: atom_id res chain seq x y z
N MET A 1 5.60 -30.59 -12.39
CA MET A 1 6.43 -29.41 -12.69
C MET A 1 5.70 -28.20 -12.08
N ARG A 2 6.15 -27.68 -10.92
CA ARG A 2 5.57 -26.46 -10.35
C ARG A 2 6.01 -25.31 -11.27
N MET A 3 5.05 -24.65 -11.93
CA MET A 3 5.34 -23.41 -12.63
C MET A 3 5.88 -22.42 -11.60
N SER A 4 7.06 -21.85 -11.84
CA SER A 4 7.60 -20.78 -11.01
C SER A 4 6.63 -19.60 -11.09
N VAL A 5 5.96 -19.30 -10.00
CA VAL A 5 5.16 -18.07 -9.90
C VAL A 5 6.16 -16.91 -9.96
N GLN A 6 6.02 -16.03 -10.93
CA GLN A 6 6.81 -14.80 -10.98
C GLN A 6 6.47 -13.98 -9.74
N LYS A 7 7.48 -13.66 -8.93
CA LYS A 7 7.29 -12.86 -7.71
C LYS A 7 7.26 -11.38 -8.04
N VAL A 8 6.37 -10.66 -7.38
CA VAL A 8 6.35 -9.19 -7.43
C VAL A 8 7.48 -8.64 -6.57
N LYS A 9 8.34 -7.83 -7.15
CA LYS A 9 9.42 -7.13 -6.44
C LYS A 9 8.87 -5.90 -5.73
N LEU A 10 8.78 -6.00 -4.41
CA LEU A 10 8.10 -5.05 -3.54
C LEU A 10 9.10 -4.25 -2.69
N GLY A 11 8.89 -2.95 -2.60
CA GLY A 11 9.51 -2.06 -1.63
C GLY A 11 8.55 -1.68 -0.50
N LEU A 12 9.09 -1.36 0.68
CA LEU A 12 8.30 -0.85 1.80
C LEU A 12 8.87 0.47 2.30
N VAL A 13 8.05 1.51 2.33
CA VAL A 13 8.39 2.84 2.84
C VAL A 13 7.66 3.09 4.16
N GLY A 14 8.43 3.33 5.22
CA GLY A 14 7.92 3.51 6.58
C GLY A 14 7.94 2.21 7.38
N LEU A 15 8.79 2.16 8.41
CA LEU A 15 9.07 0.97 9.23
C LEU A 15 8.60 1.16 10.68
N GLY A 16 7.55 1.99 10.88
CA GLY A 16 6.85 2.13 12.14
C GLY A 16 6.00 0.90 12.49
N ASN A 17 5.03 1.06 13.38
CA ASN A 17 4.18 -0.06 13.82
C ASN A 17 3.47 -0.75 12.65
N ILE A 18 2.87 0.01 11.73
CA ILE A 18 2.16 -0.53 10.57
C ILE A 18 3.13 -1.14 9.56
N GLY A 19 4.28 -0.51 9.29
CA GLY A 19 5.30 -1.08 8.42
C GLY A 19 5.80 -2.45 8.92
N ARG A 20 5.98 -2.60 10.23
CA ARG A 20 6.32 -3.88 10.86
C ARG A 20 5.26 -4.96 10.62
N THR A 21 3.98 -4.59 10.70
CA THR A 21 2.87 -5.49 10.39
C THR A 21 2.92 -5.95 8.92
N HIS A 22 3.22 -5.03 8.00
CA HIS A 22 3.40 -5.37 6.59
C HIS A 22 4.56 -6.33 6.37
N ILE A 23 5.72 -6.10 7.01
CA ILE A 23 6.87 -7.03 6.93
C ILE A 23 6.45 -8.44 7.36
N HIS A 24 5.79 -8.57 8.50
CA HIS A 24 5.34 -9.87 9.00
C HIS A 24 4.42 -10.58 8.01
N ASN A 25 3.48 -9.86 7.40
CA ASN A 25 2.57 -10.43 6.42
C ASN A 25 3.30 -10.83 5.13
N ILE A 26 4.20 -9.97 4.61
CA ILE A 26 4.97 -10.22 3.39
C ILE A 26 5.82 -11.49 3.50
N GLN A 27 6.44 -11.73 4.66
CA GLN A 27 7.28 -12.91 4.89
C GLN A 27 6.55 -14.24 4.70
N SER A 28 5.22 -14.25 4.82
CA SER A 28 4.38 -15.43 4.61
C SER A 28 3.87 -15.59 3.16
N MET A 29 4.17 -14.63 2.27
CA MET A 29 3.65 -14.58 0.90
C MET A 29 4.71 -15.05 -0.11
N GLU A 30 4.51 -16.24 -0.69
CA GLU A 30 5.42 -16.79 -1.70
C GLU A 30 5.50 -15.97 -2.99
N GLN A 31 4.46 -15.16 -3.28
CA GLN A 31 4.32 -14.35 -4.48
C GLN A 31 5.09 -13.02 -4.43
N ILE A 32 5.69 -12.69 -3.27
CA ILE A 32 6.37 -11.42 -3.06
C ILE A 32 7.87 -11.65 -2.82
N GLU A 33 8.67 -10.78 -3.40
CA GLU A 33 10.09 -10.60 -3.10
C GLU A 33 10.29 -9.19 -2.52
N LEU A 34 10.60 -9.09 -1.24
CA LEU A 34 10.91 -7.80 -0.61
C LEU A 34 12.32 -7.37 -0.99
N VAL A 35 12.44 -6.43 -1.93
CA VAL A 35 13.72 -5.99 -2.50
C VAL A 35 14.34 -4.78 -1.81
N GLY A 36 13.59 -4.10 -0.94
CA GLY A 36 14.09 -2.96 -0.19
C GLY A 36 13.12 -2.47 0.88
N VAL A 37 13.67 -1.91 1.94
CA VAL A 37 12.95 -1.23 3.02
C VAL A 37 13.50 0.16 3.22
N CYS A 38 12.62 1.13 3.49
CA CYS A 38 12.99 2.54 3.61
C CYS A 38 12.42 3.17 4.87
N ASP A 39 13.26 3.86 5.61
CA ASP A 39 12.85 4.74 6.71
C ASP A 39 13.85 5.90 6.83
N THR A 40 13.37 7.08 7.21
CA THR A 40 14.25 8.24 7.48
C THR A 40 15.12 8.07 8.72
N VAL A 41 14.75 7.14 9.62
CA VAL A 41 15.58 6.73 10.76
C VAL A 41 16.47 5.56 10.30
N GLN A 42 17.75 5.88 10.03
CA GLN A 42 18.72 4.92 9.46
C GLN A 42 18.82 3.62 10.27
N GLU A 43 18.98 3.73 11.58
CA GLU A 43 19.06 2.56 12.49
C GLU A 43 17.86 1.61 12.32
N ARG A 44 16.67 2.18 12.08
CA ARG A 44 15.46 1.39 11.84
C ARG A 44 15.50 0.71 10.48
N ALA A 45 15.90 1.42 9.43
CA ALA A 45 16.04 0.87 8.09
C ALA A 45 17.05 -0.27 8.07
N ASP A 46 18.23 -0.09 8.65
CA ASP A 46 19.31 -1.07 8.72
C ASP A 46 18.89 -2.33 9.46
N ARG A 47 18.23 -2.17 10.62
CA ARG A 47 17.73 -3.31 11.40
C ARG A 47 16.75 -4.16 10.60
N PHE A 48 15.73 -3.53 10.00
CA PHE A 48 14.73 -4.28 9.24
C PHE A 48 15.28 -4.86 7.94
N ALA A 49 16.23 -4.18 7.29
CA ALA A 49 16.93 -4.72 6.13
C ALA A 49 17.70 -6.00 6.49
N ALA A 50 18.40 -6.00 7.63
CA ALA A 50 19.11 -7.19 8.13
C ALA A 50 18.14 -8.33 8.50
N GLU A 51 17.05 -8.03 9.22
CA GLU A 51 16.02 -9.00 9.61
C GLU A 51 15.35 -9.66 8.38
N CYS A 52 15.17 -8.90 7.30
CA CYS A 52 14.50 -9.37 6.07
C CYS A 52 15.47 -9.83 4.97
N SER A 53 16.78 -9.78 5.20
CA SER A 53 17.82 -10.07 4.18
C SER A 53 17.61 -9.26 2.89
N THR A 54 17.30 -7.96 3.03
CA THR A 54 17.03 -7.02 1.92
C THR A 54 17.90 -5.75 2.05
N LYS A 55 17.70 -4.77 1.19
CA LYS A 55 18.46 -3.52 1.21
C LYS A 55 17.78 -2.45 2.05
N ALA A 56 18.58 -1.67 2.80
CA ALA A 56 18.14 -0.47 3.49
C ALA A 56 18.24 0.75 2.57
N TYR A 57 17.22 1.64 2.66
CA TYR A 57 17.19 2.94 2.03
C TYR A 57 16.76 3.99 3.05
N TYR A 58 17.27 5.21 2.92
CA TYR A 58 17.00 6.30 3.86
C TYR A 58 16.14 7.40 3.24
N SER A 59 15.93 7.30 1.93
CA SER A 59 15.02 8.13 1.14
C SER A 59 14.13 7.23 0.28
N HIS A 60 12.82 7.56 0.20
CA HIS A 60 11.91 6.85 -0.69
C HIS A 60 12.32 6.98 -2.16
N LEU A 61 12.92 8.12 -2.55
CA LEU A 61 13.40 8.32 -3.91
C LEU A 61 14.49 7.30 -4.28
N GLU A 62 15.44 7.06 -3.38
CA GLU A 62 16.49 6.06 -3.60
C GLU A 62 15.89 4.64 -3.73
N LEU A 63 14.88 4.30 -2.93
CA LEU A 63 14.17 3.03 -3.05
C LEU A 63 13.43 2.94 -4.39
N LEU A 64 12.74 4.00 -4.81
CA LEU A 64 11.98 4.02 -6.06
C LEU A 64 12.87 3.95 -7.31
N GLU A 65 14.15 4.26 -7.19
CA GLU A 65 15.15 4.12 -8.26
C GLU A 65 15.81 2.73 -8.30
N GLN A 66 15.45 1.84 -7.39
CA GLN A 66 15.96 0.47 -7.39
C GLN A 66 15.56 -0.27 -8.66
N SER A 67 16.54 -0.84 -9.35
CA SER A 67 16.30 -1.62 -10.57
C SER A 67 15.37 -2.81 -10.33
N GLY A 68 14.30 -2.85 -11.11
CA GLY A 68 13.32 -3.93 -11.09
C GLY A 68 12.30 -3.85 -9.95
N LEU A 69 12.21 -2.74 -9.23
CA LEU A 69 11.11 -2.49 -8.30
C LEU A 69 9.79 -2.38 -9.09
N GLU A 70 8.79 -3.18 -8.73
CA GLU A 70 7.50 -3.22 -9.42
C GLU A 70 6.38 -2.58 -8.59
N ALA A 71 6.46 -2.68 -7.26
CA ALA A 71 5.43 -2.17 -6.37
C ALA A 71 6.03 -1.60 -5.08
N VAL A 72 5.30 -0.68 -4.45
CA VAL A 72 5.66 -0.13 -3.14
C VAL A 72 4.47 -0.12 -2.20
N ILE A 73 4.72 -0.48 -0.92
CA ILE A 73 3.80 -0.20 0.17
C ILE A 73 4.24 1.10 0.86
N ILE A 74 3.28 2.02 1.05
CA ILE A 74 3.51 3.29 1.73
C ILE A 74 2.85 3.22 3.12
N ALA A 75 3.68 3.20 4.18
CA ALA A 75 3.27 3.04 5.58
C ALA A 75 3.91 4.11 6.48
N VAL A 76 3.98 5.34 5.98
CA VAL A 76 4.55 6.53 6.64
C VAL A 76 3.47 7.36 7.35
N PRO A 77 3.82 8.45 8.05
CA PRO A 77 2.82 9.43 8.53
C PRO A 77 1.98 10.01 7.40
N HIS A 78 0.70 10.22 7.65
CA HIS A 78 -0.35 10.46 6.65
C HIS A 78 -0.09 11.65 5.70
N TYR A 79 0.59 12.69 6.17
CA TYR A 79 0.92 13.88 5.36
C TYR A 79 1.96 13.59 4.27
N SER A 80 2.70 12.48 4.38
CA SER A 80 3.71 12.09 3.39
C SER A 80 3.16 11.15 2.31
N HIS A 81 1.97 10.57 2.48
CA HIS A 81 1.38 9.64 1.52
C HIS A 81 1.28 10.22 0.10
N PRO A 82 0.72 11.45 -0.09
CA PRO A 82 0.53 12.01 -1.43
C PRO A 82 1.82 12.18 -2.22
N ALA A 83 2.87 12.69 -1.57
CA ALA A 83 4.14 12.93 -2.23
C ALA A 83 4.79 11.63 -2.70
N ILE A 84 4.88 10.64 -1.81
CA ILE A 84 5.52 9.36 -2.13
C ILE A 84 4.71 8.58 -3.19
N ALA A 85 3.37 8.62 -3.11
CA ALA A 85 2.52 7.98 -4.11
C ALA A 85 2.72 8.59 -5.50
N LYS A 86 2.78 9.93 -5.59
CA LYS A 86 3.04 10.64 -6.84
C LYS A 86 4.40 10.28 -7.43
N ASP A 87 5.46 10.28 -6.61
CA ASP A 87 6.81 9.91 -7.05
C ASP A 87 6.88 8.48 -7.58
N ALA A 88 6.11 7.56 -7.01
CA ALA A 88 5.98 6.18 -7.47
C ALA A 88 5.21 6.08 -8.80
N PHE A 89 4.11 6.83 -8.96
CA PHE A 89 3.32 6.84 -10.20
C PHE A 89 4.13 7.35 -11.40
N GLU A 90 4.98 8.37 -11.19
CA GLU A 90 5.84 8.92 -12.22
C GLU A 90 6.88 7.91 -12.74
N ARG A 91 7.15 6.85 -11.96
CA ARG A 91 8.12 5.77 -12.25
C ARG A 91 7.45 4.44 -12.63
N GLU A 92 6.15 4.43 -12.93
CA GLU A 92 5.40 3.20 -13.24
C GLU A 92 5.41 2.15 -12.12
N ILE A 93 5.56 2.58 -10.86
CA ILE A 93 5.58 1.69 -9.71
C ILE A 93 4.18 1.59 -9.13
N HIS A 94 3.67 0.35 -9.00
CA HIS A 94 2.38 0.08 -8.36
C HIS A 94 2.42 0.50 -6.89
N VAL A 95 1.30 1.03 -6.39
CA VAL A 95 1.24 1.57 -5.03
C VAL A 95 0.13 0.91 -4.22
N LEU A 96 0.48 0.43 -3.03
CA LEU A 96 -0.47 0.14 -1.96
C LEU A 96 -0.20 1.13 -0.82
N CYS A 97 -1.14 2.06 -0.58
CA CYS A 97 -0.97 3.11 0.41
C CYS A 97 -1.82 2.86 1.65
N GLU A 98 -1.25 3.06 2.82
CA GLU A 98 -2.01 3.06 4.08
C GLU A 98 -3.05 4.18 4.13
N LYS A 99 -4.10 3.92 4.87
CA LYS A 99 -5.17 4.90 5.14
C LYS A 99 -4.70 5.93 6.19
N PRO A 100 -5.23 7.16 6.15
CA PRO A 100 -6.01 7.77 5.08
C PRO A 100 -5.12 8.15 3.88
N LEU A 101 -5.73 8.38 2.72
CA LEU A 101 -4.99 8.78 1.50
C LEU A 101 -4.19 10.07 1.73
N ALA A 102 -4.79 11.04 2.40
CA ALA A 102 -4.17 12.32 2.74
C ALA A 102 -4.84 12.93 3.98
N VAL A 103 -4.20 13.94 4.56
CA VAL A 103 -4.74 14.72 5.68
C VAL A 103 -5.79 15.74 5.20
N HIS A 104 -5.59 16.30 4.01
CA HIS A 104 -6.50 17.29 3.41
C HIS A 104 -7.16 16.77 2.14
N VAL A 105 -8.41 17.17 1.91
CA VAL A 105 -9.18 16.76 0.73
C VAL A 105 -8.50 17.20 -0.58
N ASN A 106 -7.87 18.37 -0.60
CA ASN A 106 -7.17 18.84 -1.79
C ASN A 106 -5.96 17.93 -2.15
N ASP A 107 -5.19 17.52 -1.15
CA ASP A 107 -4.05 16.61 -1.39
C ASP A 107 -4.53 15.24 -1.87
N ALA A 108 -5.66 14.76 -1.34
CA ALA A 108 -6.28 13.53 -1.83
C ALA A 108 -6.71 13.66 -3.30
N LYS A 109 -7.35 14.78 -3.69
CA LYS A 109 -7.73 15.04 -5.08
C LYS A 109 -6.51 15.09 -5.99
N LEU A 110 -5.48 15.85 -5.62
CA LEU A 110 -4.23 15.94 -6.38
C LEU A 110 -3.55 14.57 -6.55
N THR A 111 -3.63 13.71 -5.55
CA THR A 111 -3.08 12.34 -5.65
C THR A 111 -3.88 11.49 -6.64
N ILE A 112 -5.21 11.59 -6.61
CA ILE A 112 -6.10 10.88 -7.54
C ILE A 112 -5.88 11.38 -8.98
N ASP A 113 -5.75 12.70 -9.17
CA ASP A 113 -5.49 13.30 -10.46
C ASP A 113 -4.10 12.87 -11.01
N ALA A 114 -3.06 12.86 -10.16
CA ALA A 114 -1.75 12.37 -10.52
C ALA A 114 -1.78 10.89 -10.95
N TYR A 115 -2.51 10.05 -10.23
CA TYR A 115 -2.72 8.66 -10.63
C TYR A 115 -3.44 8.55 -11.98
N ALA A 116 -4.49 9.33 -12.20
CA ALA A 116 -5.24 9.33 -13.45
C ALA A 116 -4.37 9.73 -14.66
N GLU A 117 -3.49 10.73 -14.48
CA GLU A 117 -2.53 11.14 -15.51
C GLU A 117 -1.46 10.06 -15.75
N ALA A 118 -0.92 9.45 -14.69
CA ALA A 118 0.04 8.35 -14.83
C ALA A 118 -0.58 7.13 -15.53
N LYS A 119 -1.83 6.82 -15.25
CA LYS A 119 -2.60 5.73 -15.85
C LYS A 119 -2.78 5.87 -17.37
N LYS A 120 -2.73 7.09 -17.91
CA LYS A 120 -2.75 7.34 -19.37
C LYS A 120 -1.45 6.89 -20.03
N LYS A 121 -0.33 7.00 -19.32
CA LYS A 121 1.00 6.57 -19.81
C LYS A 121 1.24 5.09 -19.54
N PHE A 122 0.79 4.62 -18.39
CA PHE A 122 1.00 3.29 -17.82
C PHE A 122 -0.35 2.61 -17.54
N PRO A 123 -1.02 2.03 -18.57
CA PRO A 123 -2.38 1.51 -18.43
C PRO A 123 -2.53 0.41 -17.37
N ASP A 124 -1.47 -0.35 -17.08
CA ASP A 124 -1.47 -1.43 -16.10
C ASP A 124 -1.13 -0.97 -14.68
N LEU A 125 -0.79 0.31 -14.48
CA LEU A 125 -0.48 0.86 -13.16
C LEU A 125 -1.63 0.65 -12.18
N VAL A 126 -1.32 0.13 -11.00
CA VAL A 126 -2.30 -0.14 -9.94
C VAL A 126 -2.04 0.77 -8.74
N PHE A 127 -3.11 1.40 -8.25
CA PHE A 127 -3.13 2.13 -7.00
C PHE A 127 -4.22 1.59 -6.08
N GLY A 128 -3.83 1.10 -4.92
CA GLY A 128 -4.72 0.56 -3.89
C GLY A 128 -4.57 1.30 -2.56
N MET A 129 -5.68 1.40 -1.84
CA MET A 129 -5.70 1.87 -0.45
C MET A 129 -5.88 0.70 0.51
N MET A 130 -5.12 0.70 1.60
CA MET A 130 -5.21 -0.33 2.63
C MET A 130 -6.46 -0.14 3.50
N PHE A 131 -7.63 -0.48 2.95
CA PHE A 131 -8.87 -0.59 3.69
C PHE A 131 -9.10 -2.05 4.11
N GLN A 132 -8.25 -2.56 5.00
CA GLN A 132 -8.20 -3.97 5.41
C GLN A 132 -9.55 -4.50 5.87
N GLU A 133 -10.35 -3.70 6.55
CA GLU A 133 -11.66 -4.13 7.05
C GLU A 133 -12.61 -4.55 5.93
N ARG A 134 -12.49 -3.95 4.74
CA ARG A 134 -13.30 -4.35 3.58
C ARG A 134 -13.02 -5.78 3.10
N THR A 135 -11.90 -6.36 3.51
CA THR A 135 -11.52 -7.74 3.15
C THR A 135 -12.04 -8.78 4.14
N LEU A 136 -12.47 -8.35 5.32
CA LEU A 136 -12.96 -9.24 6.38
C LEU A 136 -14.32 -9.87 6.02
N PRO A 137 -14.52 -11.16 6.30
CA PRO A 137 -15.70 -11.89 5.85
C PRO A 137 -17.02 -11.25 6.31
N TYR A 138 -17.08 -10.74 7.54
CA TYR A 138 -18.29 -10.13 8.08
C TYR A 138 -18.63 -8.79 7.39
N TYR A 139 -17.65 -7.95 7.04
CA TYR A 139 -17.92 -6.74 6.26
C TYR A 139 -18.36 -7.06 4.82
N LYS A 140 -17.78 -8.10 4.23
CA LYS A 140 -18.23 -8.59 2.91
C LYS A 140 -19.69 -9.05 2.99
N LYS A 141 -20.05 -9.78 4.06
CA LYS A 141 -21.43 -10.24 4.25
C LYS A 141 -22.41 -9.10 4.50
N ILE A 142 -22.03 -8.09 5.32
CA ILE A 142 -22.84 -6.88 5.50
C ILE A 142 -23.08 -6.20 4.15
N LYS A 143 -22.02 -6.00 3.35
CA LYS A 143 -22.15 -5.39 2.02
C LYS A 143 -23.08 -6.18 1.10
N GLU A 144 -23.01 -7.51 1.11
CA GLU A 144 -23.88 -8.41 0.34
C GLU A 144 -25.35 -8.22 0.75
N VAL A 145 -25.65 -8.31 2.05
CA VAL A 145 -27.02 -8.17 2.57
C VAL A 145 -27.61 -6.79 2.29
N VAL A 146 -26.81 -5.73 2.49
CA VAL A 146 -27.25 -4.36 2.14
C VAL A 146 -27.50 -4.23 0.64
N GLY A 147 -26.62 -4.81 -0.19
CA GLY A 147 -26.72 -4.71 -1.65
C GLY A 147 -27.81 -5.60 -2.27
N SER A 148 -28.26 -6.66 -1.57
CA SER A 148 -29.32 -7.55 -2.06
C SER A 148 -30.71 -6.92 -2.06
N GLY A 149 -30.89 -5.84 -1.29
CA GLY A 149 -32.21 -5.22 -1.11
C GLY A 149 -33.12 -5.92 -0.09
N GLU A 150 -32.70 -7.01 0.54
CA GLU A 150 -33.47 -7.73 1.57
C GLU A 150 -33.93 -6.83 2.72
N LEU A 151 -33.13 -5.83 3.06
CA LEU A 151 -33.42 -4.87 4.13
C LEU A 151 -34.33 -3.71 3.68
N GLY A 152 -34.70 -3.67 2.40
CA GLY A 152 -35.45 -2.56 1.82
C GLY A 152 -34.64 -1.26 1.83
N GLN A 153 -35.34 -0.13 1.93
CA GLN A 153 -34.71 1.18 2.01
C GLN A 153 -34.09 1.40 3.41
N LEU A 154 -32.78 1.52 3.45
CA LEU A 154 -32.09 1.82 4.71
C LEU A 154 -32.35 3.26 5.12
N THR A 155 -32.92 3.43 6.33
CA THR A 155 -33.21 4.74 6.90
C THR A 155 -32.21 5.14 7.99
N ARG A 156 -31.56 4.15 8.60
CA ARG A 156 -30.57 4.35 9.67
C ARG A 156 -29.61 3.18 9.76
N ALA A 157 -28.34 3.50 10.01
CA ALA A 157 -27.33 2.52 10.43
C ALA A 157 -26.63 3.01 11.70
N THR A 158 -26.37 2.11 12.64
CA THR A 158 -25.61 2.38 13.87
C THR A 158 -24.49 1.36 13.97
N TRP A 159 -23.26 1.83 14.11
CA TRP A 159 -22.09 1.00 14.35
C TRP A 159 -21.58 1.20 15.76
N ILE A 160 -21.47 0.12 16.54
CA ILE A 160 -20.92 0.14 17.90
C ILE A 160 -19.67 -0.74 17.89
N ASN A 161 -18.53 -0.13 18.18
CA ASN A 161 -17.25 -0.83 18.35
C ASN A 161 -16.95 -0.84 19.86
N THR A 162 -16.93 -2.02 20.48
CA THR A 162 -16.68 -2.23 21.91
C THR A 162 -15.28 -2.76 22.13
#